data_2d544b094ba310f7e6609045598c9ec3
#
_entry.id   2d544b094ba310f7e6609045598c9ec3
#
_cell.length_a   1.000
_cell.length_b   1.000
_cell.length_c   1.000
_cell.angle_alpha   90.00
_cell.angle_beta   90.00
_cell.angle_gamma   90.00
#
_symmetry.space_group_name_H-M   'P 1'
#
loop_
_entity.id
_entity.type
_entity.pdbx_description
1 polymer ?
#
loop_
_entity_poly.entity_id
_entity_poly.type
_entity_poly.pdbx_seq_one_letter_code
_entity_poly.pdbx_strand_id
1 'polypeptide(L)'
;MAVRRTPTREGRPSPPAAAPVRNGILAALLATEYQRLLPKLEHVALKRGEIIYRADQDIEAVYFPEEAVVAMIDTTDDGRTTEVGIIGREGIVGINIFLGGAVTPDRAIVQIPGGAFRMKSNDLRKDVRFGSPLQRVLLQYTRTFIAVISQSVACSQHHHIEQRVARWLLTMNDYSGSREFQM
;
A
#
# COMPACT_ATOMS: atom_id res chain seq x y z
N MET A 1 0.52 40.16 -56.18
CA MET A 1 -0.42 39.30 -55.42
C MET A 1 0.42 38.37 -54.54
N ALA A 2 0.59 38.68 -53.25
CA ALA A 2 1.46 37.94 -52.34
C ALA A 2 0.57 37.03 -51.48
N VAL A 3 0.76 35.74 -51.60
CA VAL A 3 0.05 34.70 -50.81
C VAL A 3 0.70 34.60 -49.44
N ARG A 4 -0.01 35.00 -48.37
CA ARG A 4 0.40 34.84 -46.98
C ARG A 4 0.26 33.34 -46.61
N ARG A 5 1.39 32.69 -46.30
CA ARG A 5 1.41 31.34 -45.66
C ARG A 5 1.10 31.50 -44.18
N THR A 6 0.05 30.81 -43.72
CA THR A 6 -0.33 30.66 -42.32
C THR A 6 0.65 29.70 -41.64
N PRO A 7 1.20 29.98 -40.44
CA PRO A 7 2.08 29.05 -39.75
C PRO A 7 1.27 27.87 -39.18
N THR A 8 1.70 26.66 -39.50
CA THR A 8 1.20 25.41 -38.97
C THR A 8 1.47 25.37 -37.47
N ARG A 9 0.43 25.20 -36.68
CA ARG A 9 0.50 25.02 -35.22
C ARG A 9 1.22 23.69 -34.92
N GLU A 10 2.47 23.79 -34.49
CA GLU A 10 3.20 22.62 -33.95
C GLU A 10 2.45 22.05 -32.75
N GLY A 11 2.09 20.76 -32.84
CA GLY A 11 1.39 20.04 -31.80
C GLY A 11 2.24 19.99 -30.53
N ARG A 12 1.65 20.47 -29.43
CA ARG A 12 2.21 20.33 -28.09
C ARG A 12 2.47 18.83 -27.84
N PRO A 13 3.67 18.41 -27.44
CA PRO A 13 3.92 17.02 -27.13
C PRO A 13 2.94 16.56 -26.04
N SER A 14 2.28 15.43 -26.28
CA SER A 14 1.44 14.77 -25.29
C SER A 14 2.29 14.46 -24.05
N PRO A 15 1.77 14.69 -22.82
CA PRO A 15 2.50 14.31 -21.62
C PRO A 15 2.84 12.82 -21.68
N PRO A 16 4.02 12.39 -21.21
CA PRO A 16 4.40 10.98 -21.19
C PRO A 16 3.32 10.18 -20.47
N ALA A 17 2.94 9.05 -21.05
CA ALA A 17 2.00 8.11 -20.41
C ALA A 17 2.51 7.81 -19.01
N ALA A 18 1.71 8.10 -17.99
CA ALA A 18 2.05 7.81 -16.60
C ALA A 18 2.41 6.31 -16.51
N ALA A 19 3.54 6.00 -15.86
CA ALA A 19 3.94 4.62 -15.63
C ALA A 19 2.78 3.85 -14.98
N PRO A 20 2.55 2.58 -15.34
CA PRO A 20 1.44 1.81 -14.79
C PRO A 20 1.57 1.74 -13.27
N VAL A 21 0.48 2.06 -12.58
CA VAL A 21 0.39 1.97 -11.12
C VAL A 21 0.59 0.52 -10.69
N ARG A 22 1.58 0.28 -9.84
CA ARG A 22 1.94 -1.07 -9.39
C ARG A 22 1.15 -1.54 -8.17
N ASN A 23 0.61 -0.61 -7.38
CA ASN A 23 -0.22 -0.96 -6.24
C ASN A 23 -1.56 -1.55 -6.69
N GLY A 24 -1.89 -2.75 -6.19
CA GLY A 24 -3.07 -3.52 -6.60
C GLY A 24 -4.39 -2.85 -6.27
N ILE A 25 -4.49 -2.12 -5.16
CA ILE A 25 -5.72 -1.38 -4.81
C ILE A 25 -5.94 -0.24 -5.78
N LEU A 26 -4.90 0.57 -6.04
CA LEU A 26 -5.00 1.70 -6.96
C LEU A 26 -5.23 1.25 -8.41
N ALA A 27 -4.59 0.16 -8.82
CA ALA A 27 -4.76 -0.43 -10.16
C ALA A 27 -6.15 -1.05 -10.38
N ALA A 28 -6.84 -1.50 -9.32
CA ALA A 28 -8.19 -2.04 -9.40
C ALA A 28 -9.29 -0.96 -9.50
N LEU A 29 -8.94 0.32 -9.35
CA LEU A 29 -9.89 1.42 -9.47
C LEU A 29 -10.21 1.71 -10.94
N LEU A 30 -11.43 2.14 -11.20
CA LEU A 30 -11.77 2.72 -12.49
C LEU A 30 -10.92 3.98 -12.74
N ALA A 31 -10.59 4.25 -14.00
CA ALA A 31 -9.75 5.38 -14.37
C ALA A 31 -10.27 6.72 -13.80
N THR A 32 -11.58 6.94 -13.83
CA THR A 32 -12.23 8.15 -13.26
C THR A 32 -12.03 8.27 -11.76
N GLU A 33 -12.10 7.15 -11.04
CA GLU A 33 -11.89 7.11 -9.58
C GLU A 33 -10.42 7.37 -9.25
N TYR A 34 -9.51 6.72 -9.95
CA TYR A 34 -8.06 6.93 -9.78
C TYR A 34 -7.68 8.40 -10.05
N GLN A 35 -8.17 8.99 -11.14
CA GLN A 35 -7.91 10.40 -11.46
C GLN A 35 -8.42 11.37 -10.38
N ARG A 36 -9.49 11.02 -9.68
CA ARG A 36 -10.01 11.80 -8.55
C ARG A 36 -9.10 11.73 -7.32
N LEU A 37 -8.44 10.59 -7.10
CA LEU A 37 -7.51 10.41 -5.97
C LEU A 37 -6.13 11.00 -6.28
N LEU A 38 -5.70 11.01 -7.53
CA LEU A 38 -4.34 11.36 -7.94
C LEU A 38 -3.80 12.68 -7.35
N PRO A 39 -4.58 13.78 -7.26
CA PRO A 39 -4.10 15.03 -6.64
C PRO A 39 -3.81 14.93 -5.13
N LYS A 40 -4.25 13.84 -4.47
CA LYS A 40 -4.09 13.58 -3.03
C LYS A 40 -3.04 12.51 -2.76
N LEU A 41 -2.53 11.89 -3.81
CA LEU A 41 -1.49 10.87 -3.75
C LEU A 41 -0.12 11.54 -3.95
N GLU A 42 0.76 11.38 -2.97
CA GLU A 42 2.15 11.81 -2.99
C GLU A 42 3.04 10.58 -3.14
N HIS A 43 3.86 10.53 -4.20
CA HIS A 43 4.83 9.45 -4.34
C HIS A 43 6.01 9.68 -3.39
N VAL A 44 6.31 8.70 -2.53
CA VAL A 44 7.36 8.76 -1.52
C VAL A 44 8.27 7.55 -1.61
N ALA A 45 9.55 7.73 -1.25
CA ALA A 45 10.49 6.64 -1.09
C ALA A 45 10.59 6.27 0.40
N LEU A 46 10.21 5.05 0.73
CA LEU A 46 10.28 4.51 2.08
C LEU A 46 11.63 3.84 2.32
N LYS A 47 12.25 4.14 3.47
CA LYS A 47 13.56 3.60 3.85
C LYS A 47 13.41 2.41 4.78
N ARG A 48 14.31 1.44 4.69
CA ARG A 48 14.36 0.30 5.59
C ARG A 48 14.45 0.76 7.06
N GLY A 49 13.63 0.16 7.93
CA GLY A 49 13.54 0.51 9.34
C GLY A 49 12.73 1.76 9.64
N GLU A 50 12.21 2.44 8.61
CA GLU A 50 11.34 3.60 8.81
C GLU A 50 10.03 3.18 9.47
N ILE A 51 9.63 3.90 10.52
CA ILE A 51 8.36 3.67 11.22
C ILE A 51 7.29 4.51 10.55
N ILE A 52 6.30 3.85 9.97
CA ILE A 52 5.17 4.48 9.28
C ILE A 52 4.16 5.03 10.28
N TYR A 53 3.82 4.25 11.29
CA TYR A 53 3.03 4.65 12.45
C TYR A 53 3.42 3.82 13.68
N ARG A 54 3.18 4.35 14.86
CA ARG A 54 3.45 3.69 16.15
C ARG A 54 2.16 3.17 16.76
N ALA A 55 2.29 2.14 17.60
CA ALA A 55 1.20 1.66 18.42
C ALA A 55 0.57 2.80 19.24
N ASP A 56 -0.75 2.78 19.36
CA ASP A 56 -1.57 3.69 20.16
C ASP A 56 -1.42 5.19 19.81
N GLN A 57 -0.89 5.48 18.60
CA GLN A 57 -0.80 6.83 18.05
C GLN A 57 -1.71 7.00 16.82
N ASP A 58 -2.12 8.24 16.57
CA ASP A 58 -2.93 8.56 15.41
C ASP A 58 -2.21 8.24 14.09
N ILE A 59 -2.91 7.52 13.21
CA ILE A 59 -2.44 7.24 11.86
C ILE A 59 -2.75 8.46 10.99
N GLU A 60 -1.74 9.31 10.76
CA GLU A 60 -1.88 10.55 10.00
C GLU A 60 -2.04 10.35 8.50
N ALA A 61 -1.46 9.27 7.96
CA ALA A 61 -1.48 8.94 6.55
C ALA A 61 -1.57 7.43 6.32
N VAL A 62 -2.18 7.07 5.19
CA VAL A 62 -2.18 5.71 4.65
C VAL A 62 -1.18 5.62 3.51
N TYR A 63 -0.66 4.43 3.26
CA TYR A 63 0.32 4.21 2.20
C TYR A 63 -0.12 3.05 1.31
N PHE A 64 0.09 3.21 0.02
CA PHE A 64 -0.13 2.21 -1.02
C PHE A 64 1.24 1.81 -1.59
N PRO A 65 1.87 0.75 -1.06
CA PRO A 65 3.20 0.33 -1.52
C PRO A 65 3.21 -0.06 -3.00
N GLU A 66 4.32 0.19 -3.69
CA GLU A 66 4.58 -0.26 -5.05
C GLU A 66 5.71 -1.30 -5.09
N GLU A 67 6.84 -1.00 -4.47
CA GLU A 67 7.96 -1.91 -4.26
C GLU A 67 8.28 -2.11 -2.76
N ALA A 68 7.90 -1.15 -1.92
CA ALA A 68 8.11 -1.27 -0.48
C ALA A 68 7.29 -2.41 0.12
N VAL A 69 7.83 -3.03 1.17
CA VAL A 69 7.11 -3.99 2.00
C VAL A 69 7.16 -3.53 3.44
N VAL A 70 6.01 -3.50 4.09
CA VAL A 70 5.81 -2.98 5.44
C VAL A 70 5.32 -4.11 6.34
N ALA A 71 5.96 -4.32 7.48
CA ALA A 71 5.52 -5.25 8.51
C ALA A 71 4.67 -4.54 9.55
N MET A 72 3.59 -5.18 9.96
CA MET A 72 2.82 -4.85 11.14
C MET A 72 3.36 -5.67 12.31
N ILE A 73 3.79 -4.99 13.36
CA ILE A 73 4.44 -5.61 14.52
C ILE A 73 3.68 -5.25 15.77
N ASP A 74 3.19 -6.27 16.43
CA ASP A 74 2.61 -6.18 17.76
C ASP A 74 3.70 -6.39 18.84
N THR A 75 3.53 -5.74 19.98
CA THR A 75 4.46 -5.83 21.11
C THR A 75 3.66 -6.19 22.36
N THR A 76 3.96 -7.33 22.92
CA THR A 76 3.35 -7.81 24.17
C THR A 76 3.89 -7.05 25.41
N ASP A 77 3.17 -7.07 26.52
CA ASP A 77 3.52 -6.36 27.77
C ASP A 77 4.91 -6.72 28.31
N ASP A 78 5.41 -7.93 28.02
CA ASP A 78 6.73 -8.39 28.37
C ASP A 78 7.83 -7.95 27.36
N GLY A 79 7.48 -7.10 26.39
CA GLY A 79 8.40 -6.52 25.41
C GLY A 79 8.75 -7.42 24.23
N ARG A 80 8.16 -8.61 24.13
CA ARG A 80 8.34 -9.47 22.93
C ARG A 80 7.57 -8.90 21.75
N THR A 81 8.18 -8.96 20.58
CA THR A 81 7.58 -8.49 19.35
C THR A 81 7.18 -9.65 18.43
N THR A 82 6.03 -9.50 17.78
CA THR A 82 5.53 -10.47 16.82
C THR A 82 5.08 -9.77 15.54
N GLU A 83 5.54 -10.27 14.39
CA GLU A 83 5.01 -9.86 13.10
C GLU A 83 3.61 -10.45 12.92
N VAL A 84 2.59 -9.60 12.91
CA VAL A 84 1.19 -9.99 12.78
C VAL A 84 0.70 -9.95 11.35
N GLY A 85 1.39 -9.21 10.48
CA GLY A 85 1.06 -9.13 9.07
C GLY A 85 2.13 -8.40 8.27
N ILE A 86 2.11 -8.63 6.95
CA ILE A 86 2.99 -7.98 5.98
C ILE A 86 2.11 -7.39 4.90
N ILE A 87 2.43 -6.18 4.46
CA ILE A 87 1.72 -5.44 3.44
C ILE A 87 2.71 -5.01 2.37
N GLY A 88 2.46 -5.40 1.13
CA GLY A 88 3.22 -4.99 -0.04
C GLY A 88 2.33 -4.32 -1.08
N ARG A 89 2.71 -4.46 -2.34
CA ARG A 89 2.01 -3.84 -3.48
C ARG A 89 0.54 -4.25 -3.64
N GLU A 90 0.09 -5.33 -3.01
CA GLU A 90 -1.30 -5.80 -3.05
C GLU A 90 -2.24 -4.99 -2.15
N GLY A 91 -1.70 -4.18 -1.22
CA GLY A 91 -2.45 -3.67 -0.10
C GLY A 91 -2.30 -2.18 0.20
N ILE A 92 -2.76 -1.84 1.41
CA ILE A 92 -2.71 -0.50 1.99
C ILE A 92 -2.25 -0.59 3.44
N VAL A 93 -1.26 0.20 3.82
CA VAL A 93 -0.82 0.37 5.21
C VAL A 93 -1.72 1.42 5.87
N GLY A 94 -2.25 1.12 7.05
CA GLY A 94 -3.19 1.98 7.75
C GLY A 94 -4.66 1.72 7.37
N ILE A 95 -5.02 0.49 6.99
CA ILE A 95 -6.40 0.09 6.66
C ILE A 95 -7.40 0.43 7.78
N ASN A 96 -6.95 0.56 9.03
CA ASN A 96 -7.77 0.92 10.19
C ASN A 96 -8.51 2.25 9.97
N ILE A 97 -7.91 3.20 9.24
CA ILE A 97 -8.55 4.47 8.86
C ILE A 97 -9.84 4.25 8.07
N PHE A 98 -9.83 3.28 7.16
CA PHE A 98 -11.02 2.88 6.40
C PHE A 98 -12.07 2.20 7.28
N LEU A 99 -11.63 1.40 8.25
CA LEU A 99 -12.51 0.68 9.18
C LEU A 99 -13.07 1.56 10.31
N GLY A 100 -12.76 2.87 10.32
CA GLY A 100 -13.25 3.83 11.29
C GLY A 100 -12.34 4.02 12.52
N GLY A 101 -11.19 3.32 12.57
CA GLY A 101 -10.17 3.50 13.60
C GLY A 101 -9.23 4.66 13.28
N ALA A 102 -8.72 5.33 14.30
CA ALA A 102 -7.64 6.31 14.15
C ALA A 102 -6.32 5.76 14.68
N VAL A 103 -6.38 4.86 15.63
CA VAL A 103 -5.25 4.22 16.31
C VAL A 103 -5.30 2.70 16.15
N THR A 104 -4.19 2.04 16.40
CA THR A 104 -4.06 0.57 16.36
C THR A 104 -3.02 0.14 17.40
N PRO A 105 -3.12 -1.05 18.00
CA PRO A 105 -2.15 -1.57 18.98
C PRO A 105 -0.81 -1.97 18.33
N ASP A 106 -0.79 -2.20 17.02
CA ASP A 106 0.42 -2.53 16.27
C ASP A 106 1.16 -1.29 15.77
N ARG A 107 2.44 -1.45 15.46
CA ARG A 107 3.23 -0.47 14.71
C ARG A 107 3.54 -1.00 13.31
N ALA A 108 3.68 -0.09 12.35
CA ALA A 108 4.10 -0.42 10.99
C ALA A 108 5.55 0.02 10.75
N ILE A 109 6.38 -0.89 10.25
CA ILE A 109 7.80 -0.65 9.96
C ILE A 109 8.17 -1.17 8.58
N VAL A 110 8.96 -0.40 7.84
CA VAL A 110 9.41 -0.78 6.50
C VAL A 110 10.46 -1.89 6.60
N GLN A 111 10.18 -3.05 6.04
CA GLN A 111 11.12 -4.18 5.94
C GLN A 111 11.93 -4.13 4.65
N ILE A 112 11.26 -3.92 3.50
CA ILE A 112 11.91 -3.75 2.20
C ILE A 112 11.70 -2.30 1.77
N PRO A 113 12.79 -1.55 1.49
CA PRO A 113 12.67 -0.17 1.01
C PRO A 113 12.11 -0.14 -0.40
N GLY A 114 11.42 0.95 -0.76
CA GLY A 114 10.85 1.11 -2.10
C GLY A 114 9.88 2.26 -2.19
N GLY A 115 9.28 2.43 -3.38
CA GLY A 115 8.26 3.42 -3.64
C GLY A 115 6.92 3.07 -3.01
N ALA A 116 6.17 4.11 -2.63
CA ALA A 116 4.79 4.03 -2.20
C ALA A 116 4.05 5.33 -2.53
N PHE A 117 2.74 5.26 -2.72
CA PHE A 117 1.89 6.45 -2.68
C PHE A 117 1.40 6.68 -1.26
N ARG A 118 1.59 7.89 -0.77
CA ARG A 118 1.12 8.36 0.53
C ARG A 118 -0.15 9.20 0.35
N MET A 119 -1.15 9.02 1.22
CA MET A 119 -2.37 9.80 1.25
C MET A 119 -2.71 10.17 2.69
N LYS A 120 -3.12 11.41 2.95
CA LYS A 120 -3.57 11.81 4.29
C LYS A 120 -4.80 11.01 4.70
N SER A 121 -4.85 10.56 5.97
CA SER A 121 -5.98 9.80 6.53
C SER A 121 -7.32 10.49 6.35
N ASN A 122 -7.35 11.82 6.54
CA ASN A 122 -8.56 12.61 6.36
C ASN A 122 -9.05 12.66 4.90
N ASP A 123 -8.14 12.58 3.93
CA ASP A 123 -8.51 12.57 2.52
C ASP A 123 -9.08 11.22 2.14
N LEU A 124 -8.51 10.11 2.65
CA LEU A 124 -9.10 8.78 2.48
C LEU A 124 -10.52 8.71 3.04
N ARG A 125 -10.73 9.19 4.30
CA ARG A 125 -12.07 9.21 4.92
C ARG A 125 -13.11 9.98 4.10
N LYS A 126 -12.73 11.12 3.51
CA LYS A 126 -13.61 11.93 2.65
C LYS A 126 -13.92 11.27 1.31
N ASP A 127 -12.98 10.50 0.77
CA ASP A 127 -13.10 9.88 -0.54
C ASP A 127 -13.82 8.54 -0.53
N VAL A 128 -13.78 7.83 0.59
CA VAL A 128 -14.55 6.60 0.76
C VAL A 128 -16.01 6.96 0.96
N ARG A 129 -16.81 6.77 -0.09
CA ARG A 129 -18.26 6.97 -0.06
C ARG A 129 -18.96 5.62 -0.08
N PHE A 130 -20.13 5.55 0.57
CA PHE A 130 -20.94 4.34 0.55
C PHE A 130 -21.26 3.91 -0.89
N GLY A 131 -21.00 2.63 -1.20
CA GLY A 131 -21.21 2.05 -2.53
C GLY A 131 -20.18 2.44 -3.59
N SER A 132 -19.16 3.26 -3.25
CA SER A 132 -18.13 3.68 -4.22
C SER A 132 -17.23 2.52 -4.66
N PRO A 133 -16.61 2.61 -5.86
CA PRO A 133 -15.60 1.64 -6.29
C PRO A 133 -14.45 1.50 -5.29
N LEU A 134 -13.96 2.60 -4.74
CA LEU A 134 -12.91 2.61 -3.71
C LEU A 134 -13.34 1.80 -2.48
N GLN A 135 -14.54 2.02 -1.95
CA GLN A 135 -15.07 1.25 -0.81
C GLN A 135 -15.09 -0.25 -1.11
N ARG A 136 -15.58 -0.65 -2.29
CA ARG A 136 -15.66 -2.08 -2.68
C ARG A 136 -14.28 -2.72 -2.72
N VAL A 137 -13.30 -2.06 -3.33
CA VAL A 137 -11.91 -2.57 -3.41
C VAL A 137 -11.31 -2.70 -2.02
N LEU A 138 -11.47 -1.69 -1.15
CA LEU A 138 -10.96 -1.73 0.23
C LEU A 138 -11.63 -2.82 1.07
N LEU A 139 -12.94 -3.05 0.93
CA LEU A 139 -13.64 -4.16 1.60
C LEU A 139 -13.14 -5.52 1.11
N GLN A 140 -12.93 -5.68 -0.19
CA GLN A 140 -12.37 -6.92 -0.75
C GLN A 140 -10.95 -7.17 -0.23
N TYR A 141 -10.10 -6.15 -0.21
CA TYR A 141 -8.77 -6.23 0.38
C TYR A 141 -8.83 -6.62 1.87
N THR A 142 -9.65 -5.92 2.65
CA THR A 142 -9.81 -6.20 4.09
C THR A 142 -10.18 -7.66 4.34
N ARG A 143 -11.14 -8.21 3.58
CA ARG A 143 -11.53 -9.63 3.69
C ARG A 143 -10.35 -10.56 3.40
N THR A 144 -9.58 -10.28 2.34
CA THR A 144 -8.41 -11.07 1.96
C THR A 144 -7.32 -10.95 3.02
N PHE A 145 -7.08 -9.75 3.53
CA PHE A 145 -6.07 -9.49 4.55
C PHE A 145 -6.36 -10.25 5.86
N ILE A 146 -7.62 -10.25 6.31
CA ILE A 146 -8.05 -11.05 7.48
C ILE A 146 -7.80 -12.53 7.24
N ALA A 147 -8.10 -13.05 6.05
CA ALA A 147 -7.84 -14.45 5.72
C ALA A 147 -6.34 -14.79 5.74
N VAL A 148 -5.48 -13.89 5.23
CA VAL A 148 -4.01 -14.06 5.25
C VAL A 148 -3.47 -14.05 6.68
N ILE A 149 -3.94 -13.15 7.55
CA ILE A 149 -3.56 -13.11 8.97
C ILE A 149 -4.00 -14.41 9.66
N SER A 150 -5.25 -14.85 9.48
CA SER A 150 -5.76 -16.10 10.05
C SER A 150 -4.95 -17.31 9.62
N GLN A 151 -4.56 -17.37 8.33
CA GLN A 151 -3.68 -18.43 7.83
C GLN A 151 -2.29 -18.35 8.45
N SER A 152 -1.76 -17.14 8.71
CA SER A 152 -0.46 -16.95 9.36
C SER A 152 -0.46 -17.47 10.79
N VAL A 153 -1.53 -17.25 11.54
CA VAL A 153 -1.73 -17.80 12.88
C VAL A 153 -1.74 -19.33 12.83
N ALA A 154 -2.53 -19.94 11.95
CA ALA A 154 -2.58 -21.40 11.79
C ALA A 154 -1.20 -21.98 11.43
N CYS A 155 -0.47 -21.36 10.50
CA CYS A 155 0.87 -21.77 10.14
C CYS A 155 1.87 -21.66 11.30
N SER A 156 1.75 -20.64 12.15
CA SER A 156 2.64 -20.47 13.31
C SER A 156 2.48 -21.59 14.35
N GLN A 157 1.30 -22.19 14.43
CA GLN A 157 0.98 -23.28 15.39
C GLN A 157 1.33 -24.68 14.88
N HIS A 158 1.26 -24.91 13.57
CA HIS A 158 1.30 -26.27 13.02
C HIS A 158 2.49 -26.55 12.10
N HIS A 159 3.19 -25.52 11.62
CA HIS A 159 4.33 -25.71 10.71
C HIS A 159 5.69 -25.54 11.39
N HIS A 160 6.66 -26.37 10.96
CA HIS A 160 8.06 -26.22 11.37
C HIS A 160 8.67 -24.94 10.84
N ILE A 161 9.79 -24.52 11.45
CA ILE A 161 10.44 -23.22 11.16
C ILE A 161 10.83 -23.10 9.68
N GLU A 162 11.29 -24.19 9.05
CA GLU A 162 11.70 -24.19 7.64
C GLU A 162 10.53 -23.86 6.71
N GLN A 163 9.35 -24.42 6.99
CA GLN A 163 8.13 -24.16 6.22
C GLN A 163 7.65 -22.71 6.39
N ARG A 164 7.78 -22.18 7.60
CA ARG A 164 7.41 -20.79 7.92
C ARG A 164 8.35 -19.83 7.21
N VAL A 165 9.66 -20.08 7.21
CA VAL A 165 10.67 -19.28 6.50
C VAL A 165 10.44 -19.33 4.99
N ALA A 166 10.19 -20.53 4.43
CA ALA A 166 9.91 -20.68 3.00
C ALA A 166 8.67 -19.86 2.58
N ARG A 167 7.58 -19.94 3.34
CA ARG A 167 6.38 -19.15 3.12
C ARG A 167 6.68 -17.65 3.19
N TRP A 168 7.43 -17.21 4.21
CA TRP A 168 7.78 -15.81 4.38
C TRP A 168 8.60 -15.30 3.18
N LEU A 169 9.60 -16.05 2.72
CA LEU A 169 10.41 -15.68 1.55
C LEU A 169 9.56 -15.58 0.27
N LEU A 170 8.64 -16.52 0.05
CA LEU A 170 7.71 -16.47 -1.09
C LEU A 170 6.80 -15.23 -1.02
N THR A 171 6.27 -14.93 0.17
CA THR A 171 5.45 -13.73 0.39
C THR A 171 6.23 -12.44 0.09
N MET A 172 7.49 -12.34 0.56
CA MET A 172 8.34 -11.19 0.28
C MET A 172 8.62 -11.01 -1.20
N ASN A 173 8.90 -12.11 -1.92
CA ASN A 173 9.09 -12.09 -3.37
C ASN A 173 7.83 -11.60 -4.11
N ASP A 174 6.66 -12.09 -3.73
CA ASP A 174 5.40 -11.72 -4.37
C ASP A 174 5.03 -10.25 -4.11
N TYR A 175 5.25 -9.78 -2.88
CA TYR A 175 4.86 -8.44 -2.44
C TYR A 175 5.80 -7.34 -2.93
N SER A 176 7.11 -7.59 -2.96
CA SER A 176 8.08 -6.64 -3.51
C SER A 176 8.13 -6.66 -5.04
N GLY A 177 7.75 -7.81 -5.65
CA GLY A 177 7.91 -8.04 -7.08
C GLY A 177 9.37 -8.19 -7.51
N SER A 178 10.29 -8.41 -6.56
CA SER A 178 11.72 -8.61 -6.78
C SER A 178 12.15 -9.98 -6.27
N ARG A 179 13.03 -10.64 -7.03
CA ARG A 179 13.66 -11.91 -6.60
C ARG A 179 14.85 -11.70 -5.67
N GLU A 180 15.35 -10.47 -5.57
CA GLU A 180 16.47 -10.10 -4.72
C GLU A 180 16.04 -8.96 -3.80
N PHE A 181 16.16 -9.15 -2.50
CA PHE A 181 15.95 -8.13 -1.49
C PHE A 181 16.97 -8.31 -0.37
N GLN A 182 17.48 -7.19 0.16
CA GLN A 182 18.40 -7.19 1.30
C GLN A 182 17.60 -7.40 2.59
N MET A 183 17.99 -8.43 3.34
CA MET A 183 17.48 -8.71 4.68
C MET A 183 18.28 -7.98 5.75
#